data_3ba325f100b71714362b0059921da701
#
_entry.id   3ba325f100b71714362b0059921da701
#
_cell.length_a   1.000
_cell.length_b   1.000
_cell.length_c   1.000
_cell.angle_alpha   90.00
_cell.angle_beta   90.00
_cell.angle_gamma   90.00
#
_symmetry.space_group_name_H-M   'P 1'
#
loop_
_entity.id
_entity.type
_entity.pdbx_description
1 polymer ?
#
loop_
_entity_poly.entity_id
_entity_poly.type
_entity_poly.pdbx_seq_one_letter_code
_entity_poly.pdbx_strand_id
1 'polypeptide(L)'
;GTDGQVLTSTGSGVGWEDVASGVSSINDLSDGTSNITNFANSILISNDGGTGTLDAASNNTGLGFEAFDDLTSGDDNTAIGFKALTVLTTGSNNTGIGARALLSNTTGGANTAIGENALYQNTTANFNTAVGYQSLDANTEGASNTGIGADALSANTTGAENVALGKGALGANTTASYNVAVGQGA
;
A
#
# COMPACT_ATOMS: atom_id res chain seq x y z
N GLY A 1 6.84 -13.06 37.16
CA GLY A 1 6.28 -14.20 36.42
C GLY A 1 7.28 -15.31 36.26
N THR A 2 6.83 -16.50 36.04
CA THR A 2 7.67 -17.62 35.59
C THR A 2 7.95 -17.48 34.12
N ASP A 3 8.99 -18.18 33.65
CA ASP A 3 9.36 -18.15 32.22
C ASP A 3 8.17 -18.54 31.32
N GLY A 4 7.85 -17.76 30.31
CA GLY A 4 6.68 -17.97 29.43
C GLY A 4 5.40 -17.25 29.83
N GLN A 5 5.42 -16.40 30.87
CA GLN A 5 4.26 -15.58 31.23
C GLN A 5 4.39 -14.14 30.75
N VAL A 6 3.30 -13.52 30.38
CA VAL A 6 3.19 -12.09 30.04
C VAL A 6 2.34 -11.34 31.06
N LEU A 7 2.64 -10.07 31.26
CA LEU A 7 1.85 -9.19 32.13
C LEU A 7 0.65 -8.66 31.33
N THR A 8 -0.55 -9.04 31.73
CA THR A 8 -1.79 -8.64 31.07
C THR A 8 -2.71 -7.85 32.00
N SER A 9 -3.55 -7.00 31.43
CA SER A 9 -4.62 -6.33 32.16
C SER A 9 -5.89 -7.22 32.14
N THR A 10 -6.33 -7.68 33.30
CA THR A 10 -7.40 -8.65 33.44
C THR A 10 -8.77 -8.02 33.74
N GLY A 11 -8.97 -6.73 33.48
CA GLY A 11 -10.24 -6.03 33.79
C GLY A 11 -10.50 -5.77 35.29
N SER A 12 -9.88 -6.49 36.19
CA SER A 12 -9.90 -6.30 37.66
C SER A 12 -8.52 -6.00 38.23
N GLY A 13 -7.50 -5.88 37.41
CA GLY A 13 -6.12 -5.61 37.80
C GLY A 13 -5.12 -5.99 36.71
N VAL A 14 -3.86 -6.02 37.10
CA VAL A 14 -2.76 -6.49 36.25
C VAL A 14 -2.25 -7.79 36.82
N GLY A 15 -2.22 -8.85 36.03
CA GLY A 15 -1.79 -10.16 36.42
C GLY A 15 -0.79 -10.77 35.43
N TRP A 16 -0.08 -11.79 35.90
CA TRP A 16 0.75 -12.65 35.03
C TRP A 16 -0.13 -13.79 34.51
N GLU A 17 -0.19 -13.94 33.21
CA GLU A 17 -0.90 -15.03 32.56
C GLU A 17 0.08 -15.85 31.72
N ASP A 18 -0.16 -17.15 31.64
CA ASP A 18 0.59 -18.01 30.74
C ASP A 18 0.30 -17.60 29.30
N VAL A 19 1.34 -17.43 28.50
CA VAL A 19 1.17 -17.28 27.04
C VAL A 19 0.44 -18.54 26.58
N ALA A 20 -0.76 -18.37 26.08
CA ALA A 20 -1.51 -19.49 25.52
C ALA A 20 -0.59 -20.21 24.52
N SER A 21 -0.46 -21.53 24.69
CA SER A 21 0.36 -22.34 23.81
C SER A 21 -0.14 -22.19 22.37
N GLY A 22 0.54 -21.36 21.59
CA GLY A 22 0.07 -20.98 20.24
C GLY A 22 0.48 -19.57 19.84
N VAL A 23 0.80 -18.67 20.80
CA VAL A 23 1.33 -17.33 20.47
C VAL A 23 2.81 -17.50 20.02
N SER A 24 2.99 -17.79 18.75
CA SER A 24 4.32 -18.00 18.15
C SER A 24 4.72 -16.88 17.19
N SER A 25 3.84 -15.91 16.97
CA SER A 25 4.06 -14.85 16.01
C SER A 25 3.33 -13.56 16.40
N ILE A 26 3.71 -12.44 15.79
CA ILE A 26 2.97 -11.16 15.88
C ILE A 26 1.49 -11.33 15.49
N ASN A 27 1.18 -12.31 14.65
CA ASN A 27 -0.18 -12.62 14.22
C ASN A 27 -1.06 -13.16 15.35
N ASP A 28 -0.46 -13.66 16.44
CA ASP A 28 -1.18 -14.15 17.62
C ASP A 28 -1.46 -13.01 18.62
N LEU A 29 -0.88 -11.85 18.42
CA LEU A 29 -1.22 -10.64 19.15
C LEU A 29 -2.51 -10.07 18.57
N SER A 30 -3.64 -10.44 19.13
CA SER A 30 -4.92 -9.85 18.75
C SER A 30 -5.04 -8.46 19.37
N ASP A 31 -4.71 -7.43 18.68
CA ASP A 31 -5.21 -6.09 18.98
C ASP A 31 -6.59 -5.85 18.35
N GLY A 32 -7.42 -6.86 18.40
CA GLY A 32 -8.86 -6.73 18.26
C GLY A 32 -9.48 -7.02 16.91
N THR A 33 -8.81 -7.59 15.92
CA THR A 33 -9.50 -8.02 14.70
C THR A 33 -9.26 -9.46 14.32
N SER A 34 -10.30 -10.19 14.52
CA SER A 34 -10.55 -11.58 14.19
C SER A 34 -10.21 -11.95 12.75
N ASN A 35 -9.58 -13.08 12.60
CA ASN A 35 -9.44 -13.85 11.37
C ASN A 35 -8.22 -13.57 10.47
N ILE A 36 -7.05 -13.67 11.06
CA ILE A 36 -5.78 -13.68 10.29
C ILE A 36 -5.49 -15.05 9.64
N THR A 37 -6.46 -15.94 9.58
CA THR A 37 -6.26 -17.29 9.04
C THR A 37 -5.87 -17.32 7.54
N ASN A 38 -6.10 -16.23 6.82
CA ASN A 38 -5.81 -16.13 5.38
C ASN A 38 -4.76 -15.05 5.03
N PHE A 39 -4.00 -14.55 6.01
CA PHE A 39 -2.93 -13.57 5.81
C PHE A 39 -1.56 -14.24 6.00
N ALA A 40 -1.26 -15.21 5.15
CA ALA A 40 -0.07 -16.05 5.29
C ALA A 40 1.23 -15.25 5.04
N ASN A 41 2.25 -15.49 5.85
CA ASN A 41 3.59 -14.87 5.73
C ASN A 41 3.57 -13.33 5.65
N SER A 42 2.63 -12.69 6.30
CA SER A 42 2.38 -11.26 6.18
C SER A 42 2.47 -10.55 7.53
N ILE A 43 2.74 -9.24 7.51
CA ILE A 43 2.74 -8.38 8.69
C ILE A 43 1.77 -7.21 8.43
N LEU A 44 0.78 -7.04 9.29
CA LEU A 44 -0.10 -5.89 9.27
C LEU A 44 -0.12 -5.23 10.65
N ILE A 45 0.31 -3.98 10.72
CA ILE A 45 0.19 -3.12 11.89
C ILE A 45 -0.69 -1.94 11.49
N SER A 46 -1.99 -2.11 11.65
CA SER A 46 -3.01 -1.11 11.36
C SER A 46 -3.98 -1.06 12.53
N ASN A 47 -4.48 0.11 12.88
CA ASN A 47 -5.44 0.28 13.98
C ASN A 47 -6.90 0.38 13.51
N ASP A 48 -7.15 0.10 12.25
CA ASP A 48 -8.50 -0.08 11.75
C ASP A 48 -8.71 -1.55 11.37
N GLY A 49 -9.76 -2.12 11.93
CA GLY A 49 -10.15 -3.48 11.63
C GLY A 49 -10.77 -3.54 10.25
N GLY A 50 -9.95 -3.49 9.21
CA GLY A 50 -10.37 -3.50 7.83
C GLY A 50 -11.61 -4.33 7.55
N THR A 51 -12.50 -3.83 6.71
CA THR A 51 -13.75 -4.48 6.34
C THR A 51 -13.56 -5.57 5.29
N GLY A 52 -12.35 -5.66 4.72
CA GLY A 52 -11.99 -6.69 3.74
C GLY A 52 -11.95 -8.08 4.37
N THR A 53 -12.60 -9.05 3.74
CA THR A 53 -12.47 -10.45 4.13
C THR A 53 -11.20 -11.00 3.50
N LEU A 54 -10.12 -11.14 4.27
CA LEU A 54 -8.90 -11.77 3.78
C LEU A 54 -9.19 -13.21 3.32
N ASP A 55 -9.08 -13.45 2.03
CA ASP A 55 -9.40 -14.73 1.39
C ASP A 55 -8.20 -15.32 0.63
N ALA A 56 -7.08 -15.47 1.26
CA ALA A 56 -5.84 -16.03 0.71
C ALA A 56 -4.71 -15.02 0.40
N ALA A 57 -4.79 -13.78 0.87
CA ALA A 57 -3.70 -12.81 0.73
C ALA A 57 -2.41 -13.28 1.43
N SER A 58 -1.26 -13.23 0.74
CA SER A 58 0.02 -13.74 1.23
C SER A 58 1.16 -12.74 1.03
N ASN A 59 2.19 -12.80 1.88
CA ASN A 59 3.41 -12.02 1.75
C ASN A 59 3.22 -10.50 1.76
N ASN A 60 2.18 -10.00 2.39
CA ASN A 60 1.92 -8.57 2.46
C ASN A 60 2.54 -7.92 3.70
N THR A 61 3.00 -6.69 3.57
CA THR A 61 3.52 -5.89 4.68
C THR A 61 2.77 -4.57 4.77
N GLY A 62 2.03 -4.37 5.85
CA GLY A 62 1.23 -3.16 6.09
C GLY A 62 1.64 -2.46 7.38
N LEU A 63 1.86 -1.14 7.32
CA LEU A 63 2.12 -0.30 8.48
C LEU A 63 1.46 1.06 8.33
N GLY A 64 0.43 1.34 9.12
CA GLY A 64 -0.26 2.62 9.13
C GLY A 64 -1.77 2.48 9.28
N PHE A 65 -2.40 3.58 9.66
CA PHE A 65 -3.87 3.67 9.78
C PHE A 65 -4.51 3.43 8.40
N GLU A 66 -5.49 2.54 8.31
CA GLU A 66 -6.18 2.12 7.09
C GLU A 66 -5.24 1.63 5.96
N ALA A 67 -4.02 1.14 6.28
CA ALA A 67 -3.21 0.44 5.30
C ALA A 67 -3.84 -0.94 5.02
N PHE A 68 -4.12 -1.26 3.74
CA PHE A 68 -4.78 -2.50 3.30
C PHE A 68 -6.18 -2.73 3.89
N ASP A 69 -7.00 -1.70 4.03
CA ASP A 69 -8.33 -1.80 4.64
C ASP A 69 -9.26 -2.79 3.91
N ASP A 70 -9.25 -2.79 2.57
CA ASP A 70 -10.11 -3.64 1.73
C ASP A 70 -9.39 -4.86 1.12
N LEU A 71 -8.16 -5.20 1.56
CA LEU A 71 -7.40 -6.30 0.96
C LEU A 71 -8.13 -7.65 1.11
N THR A 72 -8.29 -8.38 0.01
CA THR A 72 -8.94 -9.70 0.00
C THR A 72 -7.98 -10.82 -0.39
N SER A 73 -7.40 -10.80 -1.58
CA SER A 73 -6.55 -11.88 -2.10
C SER A 73 -5.29 -11.42 -2.83
N GLY A 74 -4.95 -10.11 -2.76
CA GLY A 74 -3.71 -9.60 -3.36
C GLY A 74 -2.47 -10.06 -2.61
N ASP A 75 -1.44 -10.49 -3.34
CA ASP A 75 -0.18 -11.02 -2.80
C ASP A 75 0.99 -10.05 -2.99
N ASP A 76 2.03 -10.22 -2.17
CA ASP A 76 3.33 -9.55 -2.34
C ASP A 76 3.24 -8.01 -2.36
N ASN A 77 2.34 -7.43 -1.58
CA ASN A 77 2.19 -5.98 -1.52
C ASN A 77 2.87 -5.39 -0.27
N THR A 78 3.36 -4.17 -0.41
CA THR A 78 3.88 -3.37 0.71
C THR A 78 3.11 -2.05 0.81
N ALA A 79 2.48 -1.77 1.95
CA ALA A 79 1.77 -0.52 2.24
C ALA A 79 2.31 0.11 3.52
N ILE A 80 2.98 1.26 3.41
CA ILE A 80 3.54 1.98 4.56
C ILE A 80 3.05 3.42 4.53
N GLY A 81 2.21 3.80 5.48
CA GLY A 81 1.69 5.16 5.60
C GLY A 81 0.18 5.20 5.82
N PHE A 82 -0.31 6.37 6.21
CA PHE A 82 -1.73 6.65 6.37
C PHE A 82 -2.47 6.39 5.05
N LYS A 83 -3.42 5.45 5.04
CA LYS A 83 -4.24 5.10 3.87
C LYS A 83 -3.44 4.65 2.64
N ALA A 84 -2.28 4.05 2.82
CA ALA A 84 -1.56 3.44 1.71
C ALA A 84 -2.30 2.17 1.25
N LEU A 85 -2.57 2.04 -0.06
CA LEU A 85 -3.26 0.89 -0.65
C LEU A 85 -4.59 0.53 0.06
N THR A 86 -5.33 1.53 0.54
CA THR A 86 -6.55 1.34 1.36
C THR A 86 -7.59 0.46 0.67
N VAL A 87 -7.90 0.72 -0.61
CA VAL A 87 -8.97 0.00 -1.34
C VAL A 87 -8.46 -1.15 -2.21
N LEU A 88 -7.22 -1.58 -2.00
CA LEU A 88 -6.65 -2.71 -2.74
C LEU A 88 -7.42 -3.99 -2.41
N THR A 89 -7.90 -4.69 -3.43
CA THR A 89 -8.62 -5.97 -3.24
C THR A 89 -7.80 -7.17 -3.70
N THR A 90 -7.48 -7.24 -4.97
CA THR A 90 -6.83 -8.41 -5.60
C THR A 90 -5.51 -8.09 -6.31
N GLY A 91 -5.12 -6.80 -6.38
CA GLY A 91 -3.87 -6.39 -7.00
C GLY A 91 -2.65 -6.95 -6.25
N SER A 92 -1.64 -7.38 -6.98
CA SER A 92 -0.43 -7.99 -6.41
C SER A 92 0.84 -7.27 -6.83
N ASN A 93 1.92 -7.48 -6.05
CA ASN A 93 3.25 -6.92 -6.32
C ASN A 93 3.30 -5.37 -6.28
N ASN A 94 2.45 -4.73 -5.49
CA ASN A 94 2.48 -3.28 -5.37
C ASN A 94 3.33 -2.83 -4.17
N THR A 95 3.99 -1.70 -4.33
CA THR A 95 4.69 -1.00 -3.25
C THR A 95 4.12 0.41 -3.10
N GLY A 96 3.42 0.68 -2.01
CA GLY A 96 2.88 1.99 -1.65
C GLY A 96 3.52 2.51 -0.37
N ILE A 97 4.40 3.50 -0.46
CA ILE A 97 5.08 4.10 0.69
C ILE A 97 4.83 5.61 0.73
N GLY A 98 4.08 6.06 1.71
CA GLY A 98 3.67 7.45 1.87
C GLY A 98 2.17 7.57 2.17
N ALA A 99 1.76 8.73 2.70
CA ALA A 99 0.35 8.97 2.96
C ALA A 99 -0.43 8.93 1.63
N ARG A 100 -1.45 8.06 1.58
CA ARG A 100 -2.34 7.89 0.41
C ARG A 100 -1.63 7.44 -0.89
N ALA A 101 -0.45 6.84 -0.80
CA ALA A 101 0.17 6.19 -1.95
C ALA A 101 -0.71 5.05 -2.47
N LEU A 102 -1.03 5.02 -3.78
CA LEU A 102 -1.92 4.04 -4.41
C LEU A 102 -3.30 3.93 -3.74
N LEU A 103 -3.83 5.03 -3.19
CA LEU A 103 -5.07 5.01 -2.40
C LEU A 103 -6.25 4.36 -3.15
N SER A 104 -6.43 4.70 -4.42
CA SER A 104 -7.58 4.25 -5.23
C SER A 104 -7.34 2.93 -5.97
N ASN A 105 -6.16 2.30 -5.78
CA ASN A 105 -5.82 1.08 -6.51
C ASN A 105 -6.63 -0.11 -6.01
N THR A 106 -7.42 -0.71 -6.90
CA THR A 106 -8.26 -1.88 -6.57
C THR A 106 -7.65 -3.20 -7.04
N THR A 107 -7.31 -3.29 -8.31
CA THR A 107 -6.83 -4.52 -8.95
C THR A 107 -5.51 -4.35 -9.69
N GLY A 108 -5.02 -3.11 -9.83
CA GLY A 108 -3.75 -2.82 -10.49
C GLY A 108 -2.58 -3.52 -9.79
N GLY A 109 -1.65 -4.07 -10.56
CA GLY A 109 -0.51 -4.83 -10.07
C GLY A 109 0.85 -4.31 -10.54
N ALA A 110 1.91 -4.69 -9.84
CA ALA A 110 3.29 -4.33 -10.15
C ALA A 110 3.53 -2.81 -10.22
N ASN A 111 2.87 -2.03 -9.36
CA ASN A 111 3.07 -0.60 -9.27
C ASN A 111 3.99 -0.25 -8.09
N THR A 112 4.85 0.74 -8.27
CA THR A 112 5.67 1.32 -7.21
C THR A 112 5.30 2.78 -7.01
N ALA A 113 4.80 3.14 -5.84
CA ALA A 113 4.43 4.50 -5.45
C ALA A 113 5.15 4.89 -4.16
N ILE A 114 6.07 5.82 -4.23
CA ILE A 114 6.84 6.31 -3.08
C ILE A 114 6.68 7.83 -2.99
N GLY A 115 5.95 8.28 -2.00
CA GLY A 115 5.64 9.70 -1.77
C GLY A 115 4.18 9.91 -1.43
N GLU A 116 3.88 11.05 -0.79
CA GLU A 116 2.49 11.42 -0.51
C GLU A 116 1.72 11.61 -1.82
N ASN A 117 0.55 10.97 -1.94
CA ASN A 117 -0.32 10.94 -3.11
C ASN A 117 0.36 10.43 -4.42
N ALA A 118 1.46 9.68 -4.35
CA ALA A 118 2.00 9.02 -5.53
C ALA A 118 1.00 7.96 -6.05
N LEU A 119 0.67 7.98 -7.36
CA LEU A 119 -0.35 7.12 -7.99
C LEU A 119 -1.71 7.14 -7.28
N TYR A 120 -2.10 8.28 -6.74
CA TYR A 120 -3.29 8.41 -5.89
C TYR A 120 -4.57 7.90 -6.56
N GLN A 121 -4.82 8.23 -7.84
CA GLN A 121 -6.04 7.87 -8.59
C GLN A 121 -5.90 6.59 -9.41
N ASN A 122 -4.77 5.89 -9.35
CA ASN A 122 -4.60 4.63 -10.06
C ASN A 122 -5.68 3.62 -9.61
N THR A 123 -6.42 3.06 -10.54
CA THR A 123 -7.47 2.07 -10.20
C THR A 123 -7.07 0.66 -10.60
N THR A 124 -6.77 0.45 -11.87
CA THR A 124 -6.51 -0.87 -12.46
C THR A 124 -5.21 -0.94 -13.26
N ALA A 125 -4.54 0.21 -13.46
CA ALA A 125 -3.33 0.25 -14.28
C ALA A 125 -2.16 -0.46 -13.60
N ASN A 126 -1.28 -1.04 -14.41
CA ASN A 126 -0.17 -1.86 -13.98
C ASN A 126 1.19 -1.28 -14.42
N PHE A 127 2.25 -1.75 -13.76
CA PHE A 127 3.64 -1.48 -14.14
C PHE A 127 4.04 -0.01 -14.10
N ASN A 128 3.41 0.80 -13.25
CA ASN A 128 3.79 2.20 -13.08
C ASN A 128 4.79 2.38 -11.94
N THR A 129 5.75 3.26 -12.14
CA THR A 129 6.70 3.69 -11.11
C THR A 129 6.54 5.19 -10.86
N ALA A 130 6.12 5.57 -9.66
CA ALA A 130 5.96 6.94 -9.21
C ALA A 130 6.79 7.19 -7.95
N VAL A 131 7.77 8.06 -8.03
CA VAL A 131 8.61 8.43 -6.89
C VAL A 131 8.62 9.95 -6.74
N GLY A 132 8.00 10.44 -5.69
CA GLY A 132 7.87 11.87 -5.38
C GLY A 132 6.46 12.25 -4.99
N TYR A 133 6.33 13.43 -4.35
CA TYR A 133 5.05 14.02 -4.01
C TYR A 133 4.19 14.20 -5.27
N GLN A 134 2.96 13.67 -5.28
CA GLN A 134 2.01 13.74 -6.40
C GLN A 134 2.56 13.27 -7.77
N SER A 135 3.55 12.41 -7.78
CA SER A 135 3.99 11.78 -9.04
C SER A 135 2.91 10.84 -9.55
N LEU A 136 2.52 10.98 -10.84
CA LEU A 136 1.43 10.21 -11.47
C LEU A 136 0.10 10.27 -10.70
N ASP A 137 -0.19 11.38 -10.03
CA ASP A 137 -1.34 11.55 -9.14
C ASP A 137 -2.69 11.27 -9.83
N ALA A 138 -2.90 11.82 -11.02
CA ALA A 138 -4.14 11.68 -11.78
C ALA A 138 -4.22 10.41 -12.64
N ASN A 139 -3.20 9.54 -12.62
CA ASN A 139 -3.18 8.36 -13.48
C ASN A 139 -4.30 7.38 -13.07
N THR A 140 -5.15 7.02 -14.01
CA THR A 140 -6.26 6.07 -13.79
C THR A 140 -6.02 4.73 -14.47
N GLU A 141 -5.76 4.76 -15.78
CA GLU A 141 -5.63 3.58 -16.65
C GLU A 141 -4.29 3.49 -17.39
N GLY A 142 -3.47 4.56 -17.37
CA GLY A 142 -2.17 4.58 -18.05
C GLY A 142 -1.20 3.58 -17.43
N ALA A 143 -0.70 2.64 -18.23
CA ALA A 143 0.23 1.60 -17.79
C ALA A 143 1.68 1.89 -18.18
N SER A 144 2.62 1.27 -17.48
CA SER A 144 4.05 1.28 -17.81
C SER A 144 4.67 2.71 -17.82
N ASN A 145 4.17 3.61 -17.00
CA ASN A 145 4.74 4.95 -16.87
C ASN A 145 5.79 4.98 -15.75
N THR A 146 6.81 5.79 -15.95
CA THR A 146 7.84 6.10 -14.94
C THR A 146 7.86 7.60 -14.67
N GLY A 147 7.42 8.01 -13.49
CA GLY A 147 7.46 9.38 -13.00
C GLY A 147 8.36 9.48 -11.76
N ILE A 148 9.50 10.16 -11.87
CA ILE A 148 10.43 10.35 -10.76
C ILE A 148 10.67 11.86 -10.55
N GLY A 149 10.19 12.37 -9.44
CA GLY A 149 10.21 13.79 -9.07
C GLY A 149 8.84 14.26 -8.61
N ALA A 150 8.80 15.30 -7.79
CA ALA A 150 7.53 15.90 -7.39
C ALA A 150 6.76 16.38 -8.62
N ASP A 151 5.46 16.10 -8.70
CA ASP A 151 4.55 16.45 -9.81
C ASP A 151 4.97 15.87 -11.20
N ALA A 152 5.87 14.89 -11.27
CA ALA A 152 6.20 14.22 -12.53
C ALA A 152 4.99 13.45 -13.05
N LEU A 153 4.57 13.68 -14.31
CA LEU A 153 3.36 13.09 -14.92
C LEU A 153 2.07 13.30 -14.11
N SER A 154 1.99 14.37 -13.32
CA SER A 154 0.87 14.55 -12.37
C SER A 154 -0.50 14.67 -13.04
N ALA A 155 -0.59 15.19 -14.26
CA ALA A 155 -1.85 15.27 -15.00
C ALA A 155 -2.15 14.06 -15.92
N ASN A 156 -1.26 13.07 -15.97
CA ASN A 156 -1.46 11.90 -16.84
C ASN A 156 -2.67 11.09 -16.37
N THR A 157 -3.59 10.77 -17.27
CA THR A 157 -4.77 9.96 -16.96
C THR A 157 -4.70 8.57 -17.60
N THR A 158 -4.54 8.52 -18.92
CA THR A 158 -4.56 7.28 -19.70
C THR A 158 -3.31 7.08 -20.57
N GLY A 159 -2.42 8.09 -20.66
CA GLY A 159 -1.16 7.96 -21.38
C GLY A 159 -0.31 6.83 -20.82
N ALA A 160 0.29 6.03 -21.70
CA ALA A 160 1.08 4.87 -21.32
C ALA A 160 2.54 4.98 -21.83
N GLU A 161 3.43 4.20 -21.20
CA GLU A 161 4.83 4.07 -21.62
C GLU A 161 5.59 5.42 -21.68
N ASN A 162 5.28 6.33 -20.77
CA ASN A 162 5.98 7.60 -20.62
C ASN A 162 7.06 7.53 -19.55
N VAL A 163 8.16 8.23 -19.77
CA VAL A 163 9.26 8.40 -18.81
C VAL A 163 9.45 9.88 -18.50
N ALA A 164 9.26 10.26 -17.25
CA ALA A 164 9.45 11.62 -16.75
C ALA A 164 10.41 11.60 -15.56
N LEU A 165 11.55 12.23 -15.70
CA LEU A 165 12.57 12.34 -14.67
C LEU A 165 12.84 13.82 -14.36
N GLY A 166 12.40 14.29 -13.21
CA GLY A 166 12.55 15.66 -12.77
C GLY A 166 11.24 16.24 -12.23
N LYS A 167 11.33 17.26 -11.37
CA LYS A 167 10.13 17.94 -10.85
C LYS A 167 9.30 18.50 -12.00
N GLY A 168 8.02 18.11 -12.09
CA GLY A 168 7.08 18.60 -13.10
C GLY A 168 7.38 18.15 -14.53
N ALA A 169 8.30 17.19 -14.74
CA ALA A 169 8.54 16.63 -16.07
C ALA A 169 7.26 15.95 -16.59
N LEU A 170 6.88 16.24 -17.86
CA LEU A 170 5.60 15.82 -18.45
C LEU A 170 4.38 16.14 -17.57
N GLY A 171 4.45 17.15 -16.72
CA GLY A 171 3.39 17.48 -15.75
C GLY A 171 2.05 17.87 -16.40
N ALA A 172 2.03 18.31 -17.65
CA ALA A 172 0.83 18.63 -18.42
C ALA A 172 0.38 17.52 -19.38
N ASN A 173 1.10 16.39 -19.44
CA ASN A 173 0.67 15.24 -20.25
C ASN A 173 -0.59 14.62 -19.66
N THR A 174 -1.61 14.42 -20.48
CA THR A 174 -2.86 13.81 -20.03
C THR A 174 -3.08 12.42 -20.62
N THR A 175 -2.92 12.28 -21.94
CA THR A 175 -3.27 11.05 -22.65
C THR A 175 -2.21 10.58 -23.65
N ALA A 176 -1.17 11.40 -23.90
CA ALA A 176 -0.13 11.03 -24.86
C ALA A 176 0.76 9.92 -24.28
N SER A 177 1.24 9.04 -25.14
CA SER A 177 2.08 7.89 -24.81
C SER A 177 3.44 7.96 -25.47
N TYR A 178 4.39 7.14 -24.99
CA TYR A 178 5.72 6.96 -25.55
C TYR A 178 6.60 8.23 -25.49
N ASN A 179 6.40 9.09 -24.50
CA ASN A 179 7.19 10.29 -24.32
C ASN A 179 8.32 10.07 -23.31
N VAL A 180 9.44 10.71 -23.56
CA VAL A 180 10.56 10.77 -22.61
C VAL A 180 10.92 12.23 -22.35
N ALA A 181 10.92 12.61 -21.07
CA ALA A 181 11.34 13.94 -20.62
C ALA A 181 12.29 13.84 -19.42
N VAL A 182 13.40 14.50 -19.48
CA VAL A 182 14.40 14.55 -18.42
C VAL A 182 14.76 16.00 -18.11
N GLY A 183 14.54 16.41 -16.89
CA GLY A 183 14.77 17.77 -16.42
C GLY A 183 13.55 18.37 -15.74
N GLN A 184 13.76 19.43 -14.96
CA GLN A 184 12.67 20.15 -14.33
C GLN A 184 11.77 20.82 -15.37
N GLY A 185 10.47 20.51 -15.36
CA GLY A 185 9.46 21.11 -16.23
C GLY A 185 9.63 20.77 -17.73
N ALA A 186 10.39 19.72 -18.04
CA ALA A 186 10.61 19.26 -19.42
C ALA A 186 9.32 18.68 -20.04
#